data_d907369307783f870b09f08e5331c986
#
_entry.id   d907369307783f870b09f08e5331c986
#
_cell.length_a   1.000
_cell.length_b   1.000
_cell.length_c   1.000
_cell.angle_alpha   90.00
_cell.angle_beta   90.00
_cell.angle_gamma   90.00
#
_symmetry.space_group_name_H-M   'P 1'
#
loop_
_entity.id
_entity.type
_entity.pdbx_description
1 polymer ?
#
loop_
_entity_poly.entity_id
_entity_poly.type
_entity_poly.pdbx_seq_one_letter_code
_entity_poly.pdbx_strand_id
1 'polypeptide(L)'
;KKAKDERQAALTRMWQEEDSERVRAHAVQHASEQSDEAKEVSLREAIGHLLRDLRTQDHKTLREVSEKAGVSLGYLSEVERGQKEASSELLSSIAQSLGLSTAQMLRMVADYLDFVTA
;
A
#
# COMPACT_ATOMS: atom_id res chain seq x y z
N LYS A 1 12.84 5.57 15.79
CA LYS A 1 11.63 6.37 15.82
C LYS A 1 11.64 7.45 14.76
N LYS A 2 12.77 8.14 14.61
CA LYS A 2 12.86 9.15 13.58
C LYS A 2 12.74 8.55 12.19
N ALA A 3 13.29 7.36 11.99
CA ALA A 3 13.24 6.72 10.70
C ALA A 3 11.79 6.39 10.29
N LYS A 4 10.96 6.01 11.28
CA LYS A 4 9.56 5.76 11.01
C LYS A 4 8.83 7.02 10.58
N ASP A 5 9.06 8.10 11.36
CA ASP A 5 8.38 9.36 11.09
C ASP A 5 8.84 9.91 9.75
N GLU A 6 10.12 9.74 9.44
CA GLU A 6 10.65 10.20 8.17
C GLU A 6 10.06 9.43 6.99
N ARG A 7 9.93 8.12 7.14
CA ARG A 7 9.37 7.32 6.06
C ARG A 7 7.90 7.66 5.82
N GLN A 8 7.14 7.80 6.91
CA GLN A 8 5.74 8.15 6.80
C GLN A 8 5.57 9.54 6.22
N ALA A 9 6.40 10.47 6.64
CA ALA A 9 6.38 11.83 6.09
C ALA A 9 6.73 11.83 4.61
N ALA A 10 7.70 10.99 4.22
CA ALA A 10 8.11 10.90 2.84
C ALA A 10 6.98 10.36 1.97
N LEU A 11 6.27 9.34 2.46
CA LEU A 11 5.12 8.80 1.73
C LEU A 11 4.02 9.85 1.59
N THR A 12 3.71 10.54 2.67
CA THR A 12 2.67 11.56 2.63
C THR A 12 3.04 12.64 1.64
N ARG A 13 4.30 13.06 1.63
CA ARG A 13 4.77 14.08 0.71
C ARG A 13 4.65 13.60 -0.74
N MET A 14 5.04 12.34 -0.98
CA MET A 14 4.93 11.77 -2.31
C MET A 14 3.48 11.80 -2.79
N TRP A 15 2.55 11.39 -1.95
CA TRP A 15 1.14 11.39 -2.31
C TRP A 15 0.64 12.80 -2.62
N GLN A 16 1.11 13.79 -1.87
CA GLN A 16 0.65 15.16 -2.04
C GLN A 16 1.29 15.86 -3.23
N GLU A 17 2.57 15.61 -3.47
CA GLU A 17 3.32 16.36 -4.48
C GLU A 17 3.31 15.72 -5.85
N GLU A 18 3.43 14.40 -5.90
CA GLU A 18 3.60 13.72 -7.17
C GLU A 18 2.41 12.88 -7.57
N ASP A 19 1.87 12.16 -6.61
CA ASP A 19 0.84 11.17 -6.90
C ASP A 19 -0.54 11.55 -6.41
N SER A 20 -0.68 12.70 -5.77
CA SER A 20 -1.95 13.05 -5.17
C SER A 20 -3.12 13.00 -6.15
N GLU A 21 -2.93 13.59 -7.32
CA GLU A 21 -3.98 13.58 -8.34
C GLU A 21 -4.26 12.18 -8.83
N ARG A 22 -3.22 11.43 -9.08
CA ARG A 22 -3.35 10.08 -9.60
C ARG A 22 -3.99 9.16 -8.57
N VAL A 23 -3.58 9.30 -7.31
CA VAL A 23 -4.14 8.49 -6.23
C VAL A 23 -5.61 8.80 -6.06
N ARG A 24 -5.95 10.07 -6.04
CA ARG A 24 -7.36 10.48 -5.90
C ARG A 24 -8.19 10.08 -7.09
N ALA A 25 -7.64 10.22 -8.29
CA ALA A 25 -8.35 9.82 -9.49
C ALA A 25 -8.60 8.33 -9.50
N HIS A 26 -7.62 7.54 -9.05
CA HIS A 26 -7.79 6.10 -8.96
C HIS A 26 -8.91 5.75 -7.97
N ALA A 27 -8.92 6.40 -6.82
CA ALA A 27 -9.93 6.13 -5.81
C ALA A 27 -11.32 6.51 -6.31
N VAL A 28 -11.44 7.67 -6.96
CA VAL A 28 -12.73 8.11 -7.49
C VAL A 28 -13.21 7.19 -8.59
N GLN A 29 -12.33 6.85 -9.51
CA GLN A 29 -12.68 5.96 -10.61
C GLN A 29 -13.13 4.61 -10.10
N HIS A 30 -12.40 4.08 -9.13
CA HIS A 30 -12.73 2.78 -8.59
C HIS A 30 -14.07 2.82 -7.87
N ALA A 31 -14.32 3.87 -7.12
CA ALA A 31 -15.58 4.02 -6.40
C ALA A 31 -16.74 4.11 -7.38
N SER A 32 -16.56 4.76 -8.51
CA SER A 32 -17.65 4.88 -9.48
C SER A 32 -17.88 3.60 -10.28
N GLU A 33 -16.88 2.73 -10.37
CA GLU A 33 -17.02 1.47 -11.07
C GLU A 33 -17.75 0.42 -10.23
N GLN A 34 -17.75 0.61 -8.92
CA GLN A 34 -18.42 -0.30 -8.02
C GLN A 34 -19.82 0.23 -7.73
N SER A 35 -20.60 -0.56 -7.03
CA SER A 35 -21.96 -0.15 -6.72
C SER A 35 -21.95 1.12 -5.86
N ASP A 36 -23.12 1.70 -5.70
CA ASP A 36 -23.29 2.91 -4.90
C ASP A 36 -22.80 2.76 -3.46
N GLU A 37 -22.65 1.53 -3.00
CA GLU A 37 -22.18 1.27 -1.66
C GLU A 37 -20.71 1.55 -1.52
N ALA A 38 -19.96 1.43 -2.60
CA ALA A 38 -18.51 1.50 -2.54
C ALA A 38 -18.02 2.89 -2.84
N LYS A 39 -18.25 3.79 -1.92
CA LYS A 39 -17.73 5.14 -2.04
C LYS A 39 -16.32 5.26 -1.52
N GLU A 40 -15.81 4.18 -0.95
CA GLU A 40 -14.47 4.15 -0.38
C GLU A 40 -13.62 3.13 -1.12
N VAL A 41 -12.33 3.41 -1.17
CA VAL A 41 -11.38 2.45 -1.68
C VAL A 41 -11.39 1.24 -0.77
N SER A 42 -11.41 0.04 -1.33
CA SER A 42 -11.40 -1.15 -0.51
C SER A 42 -10.09 -1.26 0.27
N LEU A 43 -10.14 -1.92 1.40
CA LEU A 43 -8.94 -2.10 2.22
C LEU A 43 -7.87 -2.86 1.44
N ARG A 44 -8.29 -3.85 0.69
CA ARG A 44 -7.37 -4.66 -0.12
C ARG A 44 -6.61 -3.78 -1.12
N GLU A 45 -7.31 -2.86 -1.74
CA GLU A 45 -6.68 -1.95 -2.69
C GLU A 45 -5.77 -0.95 -2.01
N ALA A 46 -6.18 -0.46 -0.85
CA ALA A 46 -5.35 0.48 -0.10
C ALA A 46 -4.05 -0.19 0.33
N ILE A 47 -4.15 -1.42 0.83
CA ILE A 47 -2.96 -2.15 1.23
C ILE A 47 -2.05 -2.38 0.03
N GLY A 48 -2.62 -2.80 -1.09
CA GLY A 48 -1.83 -3.06 -2.28
C GLY A 48 -1.10 -1.82 -2.77
N HIS A 49 -1.80 -0.70 -2.81
CA HIS A 49 -1.21 0.54 -3.26
C HIS A 49 -0.08 0.99 -2.33
N LEU A 50 -0.31 0.88 -1.03
CA LEU A 50 0.70 1.26 -0.06
C LEU A 50 1.94 0.37 -0.17
N LEU A 51 1.75 -0.93 -0.34
CA LEU A 51 2.88 -1.84 -0.46
C LEU A 51 3.72 -1.48 -1.68
N ARG A 52 3.07 -1.16 -2.77
CA ARG A 52 3.78 -0.76 -3.96
C ARG A 52 4.55 0.54 -3.73
N ASP A 53 3.94 1.51 -3.06
CA ASP A 53 4.60 2.78 -2.77
C ASP A 53 5.82 2.57 -1.88
N LEU A 54 5.70 1.74 -0.86
CA LEU A 54 6.81 1.45 0.03
C LEU A 54 7.94 0.77 -0.72
N ARG A 55 7.59 -0.19 -1.57
CA ARG A 55 8.58 -0.92 -2.33
C ARG A 55 9.32 -0.01 -3.30
N THR A 56 8.59 0.81 -4.03
CA THR A 56 9.21 1.68 -5.01
C THR A 56 10.02 2.79 -4.35
N GLN A 57 9.57 3.26 -3.19
CA GLN A 57 10.32 4.26 -2.45
C GLN A 57 11.67 3.71 -2.00
N ASP A 58 11.72 2.43 -1.66
CA ASP A 58 12.95 1.75 -1.27
C ASP A 58 13.76 1.27 -2.49
N HIS A 59 13.29 1.56 -3.68
CA HIS A 59 13.95 1.14 -4.94
C HIS A 59 14.12 -0.38 -5.01
N LYS A 60 13.11 -1.11 -4.53
CA LYS A 60 13.16 -2.57 -4.57
C LYS A 60 12.28 -3.11 -5.66
N THR A 61 12.72 -4.22 -6.27
CA THR A 61 11.92 -4.88 -7.28
C THR A 61 10.90 -5.77 -6.62
N LEU A 62 9.88 -6.12 -7.40
CA LEU A 62 8.87 -7.05 -6.94
C LEU A 62 9.51 -8.38 -6.54
N ARG A 63 10.49 -8.82 -7.33
CA ARG A 63 11.19 -10.08 -7.06
C ARG A 63 11.96 -10.02 -5.73
N GLU A 64 12.64 -8.92 -5.48
CA GLU A 64 13.40 -8.78 -4.24
C GLU A 64 12.49 -8.91 -3.03
N VAL A 65 11.35 -8.24 -3.07
CA VAL A 65 10.43 -8.28 -1.94
C VAL A 65 9.79 -9.66 -1.83
N SER A 66 9.41 -10.27 -2.94
CA SER A 66 8.79 -11.59 -2.90
C SER A 66 9.75 -12.62 -2.32
N GLU A 67 11.01 -12.56 -2.71
CA GLU A 67 12.00 -13.50 -2.18
C GLU A 67 12.24 -13.29 -0.70
N LYS A 68 12.37 -12.05 -0.29
CA LYS A 68 12.63 -11.76 1.11
C LYS A 68 11.44 -12.09 1.99
N ALA A 69 10.24 -11.88 1.49
CA ALA A 69 9.03 -12.17 2.24
C ALA A 69 8.62 -13.64 2.18
N GLY A 70 9.22 -14.40 1.28
CA GLY A 70 8.87 -15.82 1.15
C GLY A 70 7.53 -16.03 0.47
N VAL A 71 7.14 -15.14 -0.45
CA VAL A 71 5.89 -15.28 -1.19
C VAL A 71 6.20 -15.35 -2.67
N SER A 72 5.28 -15.91 -3.44
CA SER A 72 5.50 -15.99 -4.88
C SER A 72 5.39 -14.62 -5.51
N LEU A 73 6.10 -14.45 -6.61
CA LEU A 73 6.08 -13.20 -7.35
C LEU A 73 4.67 -12.87 -7.83
N GLY A 74 3.97 -13.87 -8.36
CA GLY A 74 2.61 -13.66 -8.84
C GLY A 74 1.66 -13.26 -7.72
N TYR A 75 1.80 -13.90 -6.56
CA TYR A 75 0.96 -13.56 -5.42
C TYR A 75 1.18 -12.12 -4.99
N LEU A 76 2.45 -11.73 -4.85
CA LEU A 76 2.75 -10.36 -4.44
C LEU A 76 2.24 -9.35 -5.46
N SER A 77 2.40 -9.67 -6.73
CA SER A 77 1.90 -8.81 -7.81
C SER A 77 0.39 -8.60 -7.69
N GLU A 78 -0.34 -9.67 -7.42
CA GLU A 78 -1.79 -9.58 -7.28
C GLU A 78 -2.21 -8.79 -6.05
N VAL A 79 -1.46 -8.95 -4.96
CA VAL A 79 -1.73 -8.18 -3.74
C VAL A 79 -1.51 -6.70 -4.01
N GLU A 80 -0.42 -6.35 -4.69
CA GLU A 80 -0.15 -4.94 -5.00
C GLU A 80 -1.21 -4.32 -5.89
N ARG A 81 -1.80 -5.13 -6.76
CA ARG A 81 -2.85 -4.62 -7.64
C ARG A 81 -4.23 -4.65 -7.02
N GLY A 82 -4.31 -5.07 -5.76
CA GLY A 82 -5.59 -5.11 -5.06
C GLY A 82 -6.49 -6.26 -5.50
N GLN A 83 -5.93 -7.24 -6.19
CA GLN A 83 -6.72 -8.36 -6.72
C GLN A 83 -6.77 -9.53 -5.75
N LYS A 84 -5.96 -9.51 -4.71
CA LYS A 84 -5.92 -10.59 -3.75
C LYS A 84 -5.65 -10.04 -2.37
N GLU A 85 -6.30 -10.62 -1.37
CA GLU A 85 -6.06 -10.22 0.01
C GLU A 85 -4.90 -11.01 0.58
N ALA A 86 -4.02 -10.33 1.28
CA ALA A 86 -2.93 -11.00 1.95
C ALA A 86 -3.42 -11.56 3.28
N SER A 87 -3.06 -12.81 3.59
CA SER A 87 -3.34 -13.35 4.90
C SER A 87 -2.52 -12.58 5.94
N SER A 88 -2.91 -12.71 7.20
CA SER A 88 -2.20 -12.00 8.27
C SER A 88 -0.73 -12.34 8.30
N GLU A 89 -0.41 -13.61 8.14
CA GLU A 89 0.98 -14.07 8.18
C GLU A 89 1.78 -13.52 7.01
N LEU A 90 1.18 -13.53 5.83
CA LEU A 90 1.89 -13.04 4.65
C LEU A 90 2.03 -11.52 4.69
N LEU A 91 1.01 -10.85 5.22
CA LEU A 91 1.09 -9.41 5.37
C LEU A 91 2.24 -9.01 6.30
N SER A 92 2.38 -9.73 7.42
CA SER A 92 3.48 -9.49 8.34
C SER A 92 4.83 -9.76 7.68
N SER A 93 4.92 -10.84 6.90
CA SER A 93 6.17 -11.15 6.21
C SER A 93 6.54 -10.08 5.19
N ILE A 94 5.55 -9.59 4.47
CA ILE A 94 5.79 -8.54 3.47
C ILE A 94 6.23 -7.25 4.19
N ALA A 95 5.55 -6.89 5.28
CA ALA A 95 5.91 -5.70 6.04
C ALA A 95 7.36 -5.79 6.53
N GLN A 96 7.73 -6.93 7.09
CA GLN A 96 9.08 -7.13 7.59
C GLN A 96 10.11 -7.04 6.47
N SER A 97 9.77 -7.56 5.29
CA SER A 97 10.68 -7.48 4.15
C SER A 97 10.94 -6.04 3.73
N LEU A 98 10.03 -5.15 4.09
CA LEU A 98 10.16 -3.72 3.81
C LEU A 98 10.66 -2.94 5.02
N GLY A 99 11.09 -3.63 6.07
CA GLY A 99 11.66 -3.00 7.24
C GLY A 99 10.64 -2.40 8.19
N LEU A 100 9.42 -2.90 8.16
CA LEU A 100 8.33 -2.38 8.97
C LEU A 100 7.74 -3.46 9.87
N SER A 101 7.22 -3.04 11.02
CA SER A 101 6.36 -3.91 11.80
C SER A 101 4.97 -3.88 11.17
N THR A 102 4.18 -4.89 11.48
CA THR A 102 2.80 -4.92 11.01
C THR A 102 2.03 -3.70 11.51
N ALA A 103 2.27 -3.31 12.74
CA ALA A 103 1.59 -2.14 13.32
C ALA A 103 1.94 -0.86 12.55
N GLN A 104 3.21 -0.69 12.20
CA GLN A 104 3.62 0.47 11.42
C GLN A 104 2.95 0.49 10.07
N MET A 105 2.90 -0.65 9.41
CA MET A 105 2.28 -0.74 8.11
C MET A 105 0.79 -0.43 8.20
N LEU A 106 0.12 -0.93 9.24
CA LEU A 106 -1.31 -0.66 9.40
C LEU A 106 -1.59 0.81 9.65
N ARG A 107 -0.71 1.49 10.38
CA ARG A 107 -0.86 2.93 10.56
C ARG A 107 -0.73 3.67 9.24
N MET A 108 0.19 3.23 8.41
CA MET A 108 0.36 3.84 7.10
C MET A 108 -0.82 3.57 6.18
N VAL A 109 -1.41 2.37 6.30
CA VAL A 109 -2.63 2.07 5.55
C VAL A 109 -3.74 3.02 5.98
N ALA A 110 -3.87 3.24 7.29
CA ALA A 110 -4.90 4.14 7.81
C ALA A 110 -4.69 5.55 7.27
N ASP A 111 -3.44 6.01 7.26
CA ASP A 111 -3.13 7.35 6.73
C ASP A 111 -3.46 7.44 5.25
N TYR A 112 -3.16 6.40 4.51
CA TYR A 112 -3.48 6.39 3.09
C TYR A 112 -4.99 6.46 2.86
N LEU A 113 -5.74 5.68 3.65
CA LEU A 113 -7.20 5.70 3.54
C LEU A 113 -7.75 7.10 3.86
N ASP A 114 -7.22 7.73 4.90
CA ASP A 114 -7.63 9.10 5.22
C ASP A 114 -7.35 10.04 4.06
N PHE A 115 -6.21 9.88 3.44
CA PHE A 115 -5.81 10.74 2.33
C PHE A 115 -6.75 10.59 1.14
N VAL A 116 -7.07 9.36 0.75
CA VAL A 116 -7.86 9.14 -0.47
C VAL A 116 -9.36 9.33 -0.24
N THR A 117 -9.81 9.28 1.00
CA THR A 117 -11.23 9.46 1.29
C THR A 117 -11.55 10.84 1.86
N ALA A 118 -10.56 11.68 2.01
CA ALA A 118 -10.73 13.00 2.58
C ALA A 118 -11.55 13.95 1.68
#